data_f1d6b2749b28c62f60ad50a266bda6a8
#
_entry.id   f1d6b2749b28c62f60ad50a266bda6a8
#
_cell.length_a   1.000
_cell.length_b   1.000
_cell.length_c   1.000
_cell.angle_alpha   90.00
_cell.angle_beta   90.00
_cell.angle_gamma   90.00
#
_symmetry.space_group_name_H-M   'P 1'
#
loop_
_entity.id
_entity.type
_entity.pdbx_description
1 polymer ?
#
loop_
_entity_poly.entity_id
_entity_poly.type
_entity_poly.pdbx_seq_one_letter_code
_entity_poly.pdbx_strand_id
1 'polypeptide(L)'
;MSRFKYLLAVPFFFWGAAGFAPVKGTLLGVDLVPAAHAQSQQAATQLVPKGTREVPARTIPVPDTVSPQMQVIIGRPISSRLSVVPKTADEWKAIVDKEAQSTLAALPKIREALGVTVQPTTIAGVKAFIVTPKVIPPRNRDRVLLHLHGGIRVFNPGEAGTREAILMAGFGGFKVISVDYRMPPDFPFPAALDDAVAVYGALLKTTEAKKIGIFGTSAGGSLTLTTLLRAKMENLPLPGAIAPGTPTVDLTKTGDSLFTNEMVDNVLGTQDGFIRATALLYANGRDLKDPLLSPIYGDVHGFPPAILTSGTRDLYLSNTVRMHRKLRAAGVEAVLQMWEGQSHAQYQSDINAPEVKEYHDEIARFFDLHLGW
;
A
#
# COMPACT_ATOMS: atom_id res chain seq x y z
N MET A 1 3.46 -52.33 23.69
CA MET A 1 4.49 -51.96 24.67
C MET A 1 5.06 -50.64 24.16
N SER A 2 5.04 -49.50 24.72
CA SER A 2 4.72 -48.89 26.01
C SER A 2 4.38 -47.42 25.75
N ARG A 3 3.30 -46.96 26.35
CA ARG A 3 2.85 -45.55 26.29
C ARG A 3 3.74 -44.72 27.21
N PHE A 4 4.09 -43.46 26.81
CA PHE A 4 4.40 -42.41 27.77
C PHE A 4 3.61 -41.15 27.40
N LYS A 5 2.66 -40.82 28.28
CA LYS A 5 1.98 -39.54 28.37
C LYS A 5 2.81 -38.65 29.29
N TYR A 6 3.12 -37.43 28.87
CA TYR A 6 3.52 -36.37 29.80
C TYR A 6 2.46 -35.25 29.77
N LEU A 7 1.74 -35.19 30.92
CA LEU A 7 0.98 -34.03 31.34
C LEU A 7 1.95 -33.06 31.98
N LEU A 8 2.02 -31.82 31.51
CA LEU A 8 2.67 -30.71 32.23
C LEU A 8 1.56 -29.75 32.70
N ALA A 9 1.37 -29.73 34.03
CA ALA A 9 0.54 -28.78 34.74
C ALA A 9 1.29 -27.48 34.91
N VAL A 10 0.63 -26.34 34.59
CA VAL A 10 1.11 -24.98 34.86
C VAL A 10 0.50 -24.52 36.17
N PRO A 11 1.27 -24.07 37.16
CA PRO A 11 0.71 -23.52 38.41
C PRO A 11 0.31 -22.05 38.20
N PHE A 12 -0.94 -21.75 38.56
CA PHE A 12 -1.44 -20.39 38.79
C PHE A 12 -0.86 -19.83 40.08
N PHE A 13 -0.15 -18.72 40.01
CA PHE A 13 0.22 -17.96 41.23
C PHE A 13 -0.87 -16.93 41.53
N PHE A 14 -1.58 -17.12 42.62
CA PHE A 14 -2.39 -16.09 43.30
C PHE A 14 -1.45 -15.22 44.14
N TRP A 15 -1.43 -13.92 43.89
CA TRP A 15 -0.81 -12.96 44.76
C TRP A 15 -1.86 -12.40 45.71
N GLY A 16 -1.76 -12.80 46.98
CA GLY A 16 -2.56 -12.29 48.07
C GLY A 16 -2.08 -10.91 48.54
N ALA A 17 -3.02 -10.01 48.72
CA ALA A 17 -2.79 -8.70 49.30
C ALA A 17 -2.51 -8.87 50.82
N ALA A 18 -1.29 -8.54 51.24
CA ALA A 18 -0.97 -8.35 52.68
C ALA A 18 -0.96 -6.85 52.97
N GLY A 19 -1.86 -6.45 53.87
CA GLY A 19 -1.94 -5.09 54.40
C GLY A 19 -0.77 -4.78 55.31
N PHE A 20 -0.12 -3.65 55.11
CA PHE A 20 0.81 -3.06 56.07
C PHE A 20 0.16 -1.85 56.74
N ALA A 21 0.10 -1.91 58.06
CA ALA A 21 -0.29 -0.80 58.93
C ALA A 21 0.83 0.26 59.00
N PRO A 22 0.51 1.55 59.14
CA PRO A 22 1.53 2.60 59.17
C PRO A 22 2.19 2.69 60.55
N VAL A 23 3.51 2.60 60.59
CA VAL A 23 4.34 2.95 61.75
C VAL A 23 4.56 4.47 61.76
N LYS A 24 4.11 5.13 62.85
CA LYS A 24 4.44 6.53 63.12
C LYS A 24 5.86 6.61 63.68
N GLY A 25 6.75 7.26 62.96
CA GLY A 25 8.06 7.67 63.43
C GLY A 25 8.31 9.12 63.04
N THR A 26 8.27 10.02 64.03
CA THR A 26 8.69 11.43 63.90
C THR A 26 10.19 11.52 64.05
N LEU A 27 10.89 12.11 63.03
CA LEU A 27 12.17 12.83 63.25
C LEU A 27 12.42 13.86 62.14
N LEU A 28 12.48 15.12 62.57
CA LEU A 28 13.19 16.27 61.99
C LEU A 28 12.87 16.72 60.55
N GLY A 29 12.01 17.69 60.48
CA GLY A 29 12.05 18.97 59.79
C GLY A 29 12.86 19.10 58.49
N VAL A 30 12.21 18.83 57.33
CA VAL A 30 12.42 19.62 56.10
C VAL A 30 11.08 19.59 55.35
N ASP A 31 10.40 20.74 55.24
CA ASP A 31 9.25 20.93 54.39
C ASP A 31 9.68 20.81 52.91
N LEU A 32 9.38 19.70 52.27
CA LEU A 32 9.47 19.52 50.85
C LEU A 32 8.06 19.36 50.25
N VAL A 33 7.59 20.48 49.78
CA VAL A 33 6.56 20.73 48.77
C VAL A 33 5.75 19.51 48.26
N PRO A 34 4.50 19.37 48.67
CA PRO A 34 3.55 18.47 48.00
C PRO A 34 2.45 19.24 47.26
N ALA A 35 2.80 20.24 46.43
CA ALA A 35 1.75 20.96 45.68
C ALA A 35 1.73 20.65 44.16
N ALA A 36 2.80 20.08 43.58
CA ALA A 36 2.87 19.85 42.16
C ALA A 36 2.29 18.50 41.72
N HIS A 37 2.23 17.50 42.58
CA HIS A 37 1.71 16.16 42.23
C HIS A 37 0.20 16.02 42.37
N ALA A 38 -0.47 16.82 43.18
CA ALA A 38 -1.91 16.78 43.34
C ALA A 38 -2.68 17.48 42.19
N GLN A 39 -2.08 18.49 41.58
CA GLN A 39 -2.69 19.17 40.41
C GLN A 39 -2.58 18.36 39.14
N SER A 40 -1.57 17.52 38.96
CA SER A 40 -1.44 16.67 37.79
C SER A 40 -2.40 15.47 37.80
N GLN A 41 -2.83 15.00 38.97
CA GLN A 41 -3.81 13.92 39.10
C GLN A 41 -5.27 14.38 38.97
N GLN A 42 -5.58 15.63 39.28
CA GLN A 42 -6.93 16.17 39.06
C GLN A 42 -7.22 16.61 37.66
N ALA A 43 -6.19 16.93 36.84
CA ALA A 43 -6.36 17.23 35.42
C ALA A 43 -6.58 15.95 34.57
N ALA A 44 -6.29 14.77 35.11
CA ALA A 44 -6.43 13.49 34.36
C ALA A 44 -7.85 12.92 34.36
N THR A 45 -8.83 13.60 34.96
CA THR A 45 -10.21 13.11 35.08
C THR A 45 -11.20 13.89 34.20
N GLN A 46 -10.73 14.64 33.23
CA GLN A 46 -11.64 15.07 32.16
C GLN A 46 -11.95 13.83 31.31
N LEU A 47 -13.22 13.45 31.30
CA LEU A 47 -13.79 12.34 30.55
C LEU A 47 -13.38 12.43 29.08
N VAL A 48 -12.31 11.70 28.71
CA VAL A 48 -12.03 11.42 27.30
C VAL A 48 -13.28 10.70 26.76
N PRO A 49 -13.88 11.14 25.67
CA PRO A 49 -15.05 10.48 25.11
C PRO A 49 -14.77 8.98 24.99
N LYS A 50 -15.70 8.15 25.40
CA LYS A 50 -15.54 6.69 25.47
C LYS A 50 -15.05 6.16 24.12
N GLY A 51 -13.82 5.62 24.08
CA GLY A 51 -13.21 5.06 22.87
C GLY A 51 -12.21 5.96 22.12
N THR A 52 -11.97 7.20 22.56
CA THR A 52 -10.93 8.08 21.98
C THR A 52 -9.72 8.20 22.92
N ARG A 53 -8.56 8.54 22.36
CA ARG A 53 -7.33 8.84 23.10
C ARG A 53 -6.72 10.14 22.57
N GLU A 54 -6.47 11.08 23.44
CA GLU A 54 -5.68 12.26 23.12
C GLU A 54 -4.18 11.91 23.20
N VAL A 55 -3.44 12.24 22.15
CA VAL A 55 -1.99 12.02 22.08
C VAL A 55 -1.32 13.38 22.16
N PRO A 56 -0.43 13.62 23.15
CA PRO A 56 0.33 14.89 23.21
C PRO A 56 1.18 15.11 21.96
N ALA A 57 1.43 16.38 21.63
CA ALA A 57 2.36 16.74 20.57
C ALA A 57 3.72 16.09 20.81
N ARG A 58 4.29 15.46 19.78
CA ARG A 58 5.55 14.71 19.86
C ARG A 58 6.35 14.86 18.57
N THR A 59 7.67 14.75 18.69
CA THR A 59 8.57 14.61 17.54
C THR A 59 8.80 13.11 17.30
N ILE A 60 8.70 12.69 16.04
CA ILE A 60 8.96 11.31 15.63
C ILE A 60 10.31 11.29 14.91
N PRO A 61 11.34 10.64 15.47
CA PRO A 61 12.66 10.58 14.86
C PRO A 61 12.63 9.72 13.59
N VAL A 62 13.57 9.97 12.69
CA VAL A 62 13.87 9.02 11.60
C VAL A 62 14.51 7.78 12.21
N PRO A 63 14.06 6.55 11.87
CA PRO A 63 14.65 5.33 12.41
C PRO A 63 16.08 5.15 11.89
N ASP A 64 16.97 4.68 12.75
CA ASP A 64 18.35 4.30 12.42
C ASP A 64 18.51 2.84 11.99
N THR A 65 17.41 2.08 12.01
CA THR A 65 17.32 0.66 11.61
C THR A 65 17.16 0.46 10.11
N VAL A 66 17.09 1.54 9.33
CA VAL A 66 16.99 1.50 7.86
C VAL A 66 18.26 2.08 7.21
N SER A 67 18.46 1.83 5.92
CA SER A 67 19.64 2.34 5.20
C SER A 67 19.76 3.88 5.24
N PRO A 68 20.98 4.44 5.11
CA PRO A 68 21.16 5.89 5.01
C PRO A 68 20.34 6.52 3.88
N GLN A 69 20.18 5.83 2.74
CA GLN A 69 19.37 6.28 1.62
C GLN A 69 17.90 6.40 2.02
N MET A 70 17.38 5.39 2.73
CA MET A 70 16.00 5.39 3.20
C MET A 70 15.78 6.41 4.32
N GLN A 71 16.75 6.63 5.21
CA GLN A 71 16.69 7.70 6.22
C GLN A 71 16.49 9.07 5.59
N VAL A 72 17.20 9.37 4.49
CA VAL A 72 17.03 10.62 3.74
C VAL A 72 15.60 10.74 3.19
N ILE A 73 15.03 9.65 2.68
CA ILE A 73 13.66 9.64 2.12
C ILE A 73 12.61 9.84 3.21
N ILE A 74 12.75 9.12 4.33
CA ILE A 74 11.84 9.19 5.49
C ILE A 74 11.93 10.58 6.14
N GLY A 75 13.11 11.19 6.19
CA GLY A 75 13.34 12.50 6.80
C GLY A 75 12.89 13.70 5.95
N ARG A 76 12.41 13.51 4.73
CA ARG A 76 11.91 14.60 3.89
C ARG A 76 10.69 15.28 4.50
N PRO A 77 10.51 16.59 4.31
CA PRO A 77 9.27 17.26 4.72
C PRO A 77 8.07 16.70 3.95
N ILE A 78 6.88 16.90 4.50
CA ILE A 78 5.63 16.54 3.84
C ILE A 78 5.54 17.28 2.50
N SER A 79 5.15 16.54 1.46
CA SER A 79 5.02 17.08 0.11
C SER A 79 3.91 18.15 0.04
N SER A 80 4.25 19.36 -0.40
CA SER A 80 3.28 20.43 -0.64
C SER A 80 2.47 20.24 -1.94
N ARG A 81 2.82 19.27 -2.77
CA ARG A 81 2.16 19.04 -4.08
C ARG A 81 0.65 18.77 -3.98
N LEU A 82 0.19 18.28 -2.83
CA LEU A 82 -1.22 17.93 -2.57
C LEU A 82 -1.94 19.00 -1.72
N SER A 83 -1.34 20.19 -1.55
CA SER A 83 -1.90 21.23 -0.67
C SER A 83 -3.05 22.03 -1.28
N VAL A 84 -3.16 22.06 -2.61
CA VAL A 84 -4.19 22.83 -3.32
C VAL A 84 -5.06 21.91 -4.16
N VAL A 85 -6.35 21.90 -3.87
CA VAL A 85 -7.34 21.12 -4.64
C VAL A 85 -7.76 21.89 -5.89
N PRO A 86 -7.52 21.32 -7.11
CA PRO A 86 -8.00 21.92 -8.35
C PRO A 86 -9.52 21.98 -8.40
N LYS A 87 -10.07 23.06 -9.00
CA LYS A 87 -11.51 23.31 -9.07
C LYS A 87 -12.09 23.04 -10.44
N THR A 88 -11.27 23.09 -11.48
CA THR A 88 -11.69 22.91 -12.88
C THR A 88 -10.95 21.74 -13.53
N ALA A 89 -11.49 21.21 -14.62
CA ALA A 89 -10.83 20.15 -15.40
C ALA A 89 -9.46 20.59 -15.91
N ASP A 90 -9.29 21.84 -16.33
CA ASP A 90 -8.03 22.36 -16.84
C ASP A 90 -6.99 22.49 -15.72
N GLU A 91 -7.38 22.91 -14.51
CA GLU A 91 -6.49 22.90 -13.35
C GLU A 91 -6.05 21.48 -12.98
N TRP A 92 -6.95 20.49 -13.06
CA TRP A 92 -6.60 19.08 -12.88
C TRP A 92 -5.59 18.61 -13.92
N LYS A 93 -5.81 18.90 -15.20
CA LYS A 93 -4.89 18.53 -16.29
C LYS A 93 -3.51 19.17 -16.10
N ALA A 94 -3.47 20.47 -15.76
CA ALA A 94 -2.22 21.18 -15.55
C ALA A 94 -1.33 20.56 -14.44
N ILE A 95 -1.92 20.16 -13.31
CA ILE A 95 -1.16 19.51 -12.22
C ILE A 95 -0.74 18.09 -12.61
N VAL A 96 -1.59 17.34 -13.33
CA VAL A 96 -1.28 16.01 -13.84
C VAL A 96 -0.10 16.06 -14.81
N ASP A 97 -0.11 16.97 -15.77
CA ASP A 97 0.96 17.14 -16.75
C ASP A 97 2.29 17.53 -16.08
N LYS A 98 2.24 18.45 -15.11
CA LYS A 98 3.44 18.85 -14.35
C LYS A 98 4.07 17.67 -13.61
N GLU A 99 3.28 16.86 -12.92
CA GLU A 99 3.76 15.68 -12.21
C GLU A 99 4.30 14.61 -13.17
N ALA A 100 3.62 14.39 -14.30
CA ALA A 100 4.06 13.47 -15.34
C ALA A 100 5.44 13.87 -15.91
N GLN A 101 5.66 15.15 -16.22
CA GLN A 101 6.95 15.65 -16.70
C GLN A 101 8.09 15.38 -15.73
N SER A 102 7.86 15.57 -14.42
CA SER A 102 8.84 15.26 -13.38
C SER A 102 9.22 13.78 -13.37
N THR A 103 8.23 12.89 -13.50
CA THR A 103 8.47 11.44 -13.55
C THR A 103 9.20 11.06 -14.84
N LEU A 104 8.75 11.55 -15.99
CA LEU A 104 9.34 11.27 -17.30
C LEU A 104 10.82 11.62 -17.37
N ALA A 105 11.23 12.75 -16.77
CA ALA A 105 12.63 13.18 -16.74
C ALA A 105 13.56 12.16 -16.04
N ALA A 106 13.06 11.37 -15.10
CA ALA A 106 13.85 10.37 -14.35
C ALA A 106 13.92 9.00 -15.07
N LEU A 107 12.95 8.66 -15.93
CA LEU A 107 12.82 7.31 -16.50
C LEU A 107 14.04 6.86 -17.32
N PRO A 108 14.66 7.69 -18.20
CA PRO A 108 15.79 7.24 -19.01
C PRO A 108 16.95 6.69 -18.17
N LYS A 109 17.31 7.41 -17.09
CA LYS A 109 18.38 6.99 -16.18
C LYS A 109 18.03 5.68 -15.44
N ILE A 110 16.78 5.51 -15.03
CA ILE A 110 16.32 4.28 -14.35
C ILE A 110 16.36 3.10 -15.33
N ARG A 111 15.88 3.28 -16.57
CA ARG A 111 15.91 2.25 -17.61
C ARG A 111 17.33 1.81 -17.95
N GLU A 112 18.24 2.77 -18.09
CA GLU A 112 19.65 2.49 -18.34
C GLU A 112 20.27 1.69 -17.20
N ALA A 113 20.10 2.16 -15.95
CA ALA A 113 20.65 1.51 -14.76
C ALA A 113 20.15 0.07 -14.56
N LEU A 114 18.90 -0.21 -14.94
CA LEU A 114 18.29 -1.52 -14.77
C LEU A 114 18.31 -2.37 -16.06
N GLY A 115 18.81 -1.84 -17.19
CA GLY A 115 18.83 -2.57 -18.45
C GLY A 115 17.44 -2.93 -18.96
N VAL A 116 16.50 -1.97 -18.96
CA VAL A 116 15.09 -2.20 -19.31
C VAL A 116 14.70 -1.38 -20.53
N THR A 117 13.97 -2.00 -21.47
CA THR A 117 13.35 -1.32 -22.62
C THR A 117 11.85 -1.14 -22.38
N VAL A 118 11.31 -0.02 -22.87
CA VAL A 118 9.88 0.31 -22.83
C VAL A 118 9.41 0.62 -24.23
N GLN A 119 8.38 -0.09 -24.69
CA GLN A 119 7.81 0.06 -26.02
C GLN A 119 6.31 0.31 -25.93
N PRO A 120 5.79 1.40 -26.51
CA PRO A 120 4.36 1.64 -26.55
C PRO A 120 3.65 0.59 -27.40
N THR A 121 2.42 0.25 -27.02
CA THR A 121 1.57 -0.70 -27.71
C THR A 121 0.09 -0.38 -27.48
N THR A 122 -0.80 -1.13 -28.14
CA THR A 122 -2.24 -1.10 -27.90
C THR A 122 -2.73 -2.53 -27.75
N ILE A 123 -3.44 -2.83 -26.69
CA ILE A 123 -3.99 -4.17 -26.38
C ILE A 123 -5.49 -4.01 -26.13
N ALA A 124 -6.32 -4.72 -26.90
CA ALA A 124 -7.77 -4.60 -26.84
C ALA A 124 -8.31 -3.15 -26.96
N GLY A 125 -7.64 -2.32 -27.76
CA GLY A 125 -7.98 -0.89 -27.92
C GLY A 125 -7.46 0.03 -26.80
N VAL A 126 -6.84 -0.52 -25.75
CA VAL A 126 -6.28 0.23 -24.62
C VAL A 126 -4.78 0.47 -24.85
N LYS A 127 -4.33 1.72 -24.64
CA LYS A 127 -2.91 2.06 -24.64
C LYS A 127 -2.18 1.31 -23.54
N ALA A 128 -0.99 0.81 -23.84
CA ALA A 128 -0.15 0.09 -22.87
C ALA A 128 1.33 0.20 -23.27
N PHE A 129 2.20 -0.25 -22.41
CA PHE A 129 3.64 -0.34 -22.67
C PHE A 129 4.13 -1.76 -22.40
N ILE A 130 4.92 -2.30 -23.32
CA ILE A 130 5.68 -3.53 -23.11
C ILE A 130 7.00 -3.15 -22.48
N VAL A 131 7.22 -3.60 -21.25
CA VAL A 131 8.43 -3.35 -20.46
C VAL A 131 9.22 -4.65 -20.40
N THR A 132 10.42 -4.65 -20.97
CA THR A 132 11.22 -5.87 -21.14
C THR A 132 12.60 -5.67 -20.52
N PRO A 133 13.01 -6.52 -19.56
CA PRO A 133 14.37 -6.49 -19.04
C PRO A 133 15.35 -7.08 -20.04
N LYS A 134 16.61 -6.69 -19.98
CA LYS A 134 17.70 -7.22 -20.82
C LYS A 134 17.85 -8.74 -20.71
N VAL A 135 17.59 -9.28 -19.51
CA VAL A 135 17.69 -10.71 -19.23
C VAL A 135 16.36 -11.19 -18.63
N ILE A 136 15.71 -12.13 -19.30
CA ILE A 136 14.54 -12.86 -18.78
C ILE A 136 15.03 -14.25 -18.39
N PRO A 137 14.99 -14.62 -17.08
CA PRO A 137 15.31 -15.95 -16.65
C PRO A 137 14.48 -17.03 -17.37
N PRO A 138 15.01 -18.23 -17.63
CA PRO A 138 14.27 -19.27 -18.37
C PRO A 138 12.87 -19.54 -17.82
N ARG A 139 12.71 -19.52 -16.48
CA ARG A 139 11.42 -19.73 -15.81
C ARG A 139 10.38 -18.66 -16.09
N ASN A 140 10.80 -17.44 -16.49
CA ASN A 140 9.91 -16.32 -16.73
C ASN A 140 9.58 -16.09 -18.22
N ARG A 141 10.09 -16.93 -19.14
CA ARG A 141 9.89 -16.72 -20.60
C ARG A 141 8.43 -16.76 -21.02
N ASP A 142 7.62 -17.62 -20.39
CA ASP A 142 6.21 -17.81 -20.69
C ASP A 142 5.29 -17.13 -19.68
N ARG A 143 5.85 -16.38 -18.73
CA ARG A 143 5.14 -15.62 -17.72
C ARG A 143 5.05 -14.16 -18.12
N VAL A 144 3.96 -13.51 -17.74
CA VAL A 144 3.76 -12.07 -17.94
C VAL A 144 3.17 -11.44 -16.69
N LEU A 145 3.66 -10.26 -16.36
CA LEU A 145 3.04 -9.46 -15.30
C LEU A 145 2.22 -8.33 -15.92
N LEU A 146 0.97 -8.18 -15.48
CA LEU A 146 0.13 -7.04 -15.78
C LEU A 146 0.32 -6.00 -14.69
N HIS A 147 0.73 -4.80 -15.07
CA HIS A 147 0.96 -3.68 -14.15
C HIS A 147 -0.13 -2.63 -14.30
N LEU A 148 -0.66 -2.21 -13.17
CA LEU A 148 -1.65 -1.15 -13.01
C LEU A 148 -1.02 -0.06 -12.13
N HIS A 149 -0.71 1.10 -12.69
CA HIS A 149 0.09 2.11 -12.01
C HIS A 149 -0.66 2.81 -10.87
N GLY A 150 0.10 3.35 -9.91
CA GLY A 150 -0.40 4.25 -8.87
C GLY A 150 -0.57 5.69 -9.36
N GLY A 151 -0.92 6.59 -8.41
CA GLY A 151 -1.08 8.01 -8.72
C GLY A 151 -2.45 8.57 -8.35
N ILE A 152 -3.03 8.11 -7.25
CA ILE A 152 -4.33 8.56 -6.72
C ILE A 152 -5.44 8.67 -7.79
N ARG A 153 -5.39 7.83 -8.83
CA ARG A 153 -6.32 7.70 -9.96
C ARG A 153 -6.35 8.88 -10.93
N VAL A 154 -5.41 9.82 -10.83
CA VAL A 154 -5.32 10.99 -11.72
C VAL A 154 -3.90 11.21 -12.26
N PHE A 155 -2.85 10.79 -11.54
CA PHE A 155 -1.46 11.01 -11.92
C PHE A 155 -0.87 9.86 -12.72
N ASN A 156 0.26 10.16 -13.38
CA ASN A 156 1.08 9.23 -14.15
C ASN A 156 0.45 8.75 -15.48
N PRO A 157 -0.15 9.63 -16.29
CA PRO A 157 -0.60 9.23 -17.63
C PRO A 157 0.58 8.85 -18.52
N GLY A 158 0.31 7.98 -19.50
CA GLY A 158 1.28 7.60 -20.51
C GLY A 158 2.50 6.89 -19.94
N GLU A 159 3.67 7.18 -20.49
CA GLU A 159 4.92 6.53 -20.09
C GLU A 159 5.31 6.84 -18.62
N ALA A 160 4.82 7.95 -18.03
CA ALA A 160 5.05 8.24 -16.62
C ALA A 160 4.53 7.14 -15.69
N GLY A 161 3.47 6.42 -16.09
CA GLY A 161 2.93 5.27 -15.38
C GLY A 161 3.85 4.04 -15.36
N THR A 162 4.87 3.97 -16.20
CA THR A 162 5.70 2.76 -16.34
C THR A 162 6.77 2.58 -15.26
N ARG A 163 7.00 3.56 -14.40
CA ARG A 163 8.11 3.54 -13.44
C ARG A 163 8.15 2.26 -12.59
N GLU A 164 7.05 1.88 -11.99
CA GLU A 164 6.95 0.65 -11.17
C GLU A 164 7.16 -0.62 -12.03
N ALA A 165 6.64 -0.64 -13.25
CA ALA A 165 6.85 -1.72 -14.20
C ALA A 165 8.32 -1.87 -14.60
N ILE A 166 9.06 -0.76 -14.76
CA ILE A 166 10.50 -0.75 -15.04
C ILE A 166 11.27 -1.36 -13.87
N LEU A 167 10.93 -0.98 -12.64
CA LEU A 167 11.57 -1.53 -11.43
C LEU A 167 11.33 -3.05 -11.32
N MET A 168 10.08 -3.50 -11.50
CA MET A 168 9.74 -4.92 -11.45
C MET A 168 10.40 -5.70 -12.58
N ALA A 169 10.44 -5.17 -13.80
CA ALA A 169 11.14 -5.82 -14.92
C ALA A 169 12.64 -5.94 -14.63
N GLY A 170 13.27 -4.85 -14.18
CA GLY A 170 14.72 -4.81 -13.96
C GLY A 170 15.20 -5.67 -12.80
N PHE A 171 14.55 -5.59 -11.65
CA PHE A 171 14.92 -6.38 -10.46
C PHE A 171 14.38 -7.81 -10.52
N GLY A 172 13.14 -7.99 -10.97
CA GLY A 172 12.46 -9.29 -10.95
C GLY A 172 12.69 -10.16 -12.19
N GLY A 173 13.14 -9.57 -13.31
CA GLY A 173 13.39 -10.31 -14.55
C GLY A 173 12.12 -10.81 -15.24
N PHE A 174 11.01 -10.10 -15.12
CA PHE A 174 9.75 -10.41 -15.80
C PHE A 174 9.50 -9.46 -16.98
N LYS A 175 8.87 -9.98 -18.03
CA LYS A 175 8.19 -9.15 -19.02
C LYS A 175 6.92 -8.57 -18.37
N VAL A 176 6.74 -7.25 -18.48
CA VAL A 176 5.61 -6.54 -17.87
C VAL A 176 4.80 -5.82 -18.93
N ILE A 177 3.49 -5.92 -18.85
CA ILE A 177 2.54 -5.09 -19.61
C ILE A 177 2.02 -4.02 -18.66
N SER A 178 2.42 -2.77 -18.88
CA SER A 178 1.96 -1.62 -18.09
C SER A 178 0.81 -0.93 -18.79
N VAL A 179 -0.36 -0.90 -18.18
CA VAL A 179 -1.58 -0.35 -18.77
C VAL A 179 -1.60 1.17 -18.59
N ASP A 180 -1.77 1.91 -19.66
CA ASP A 180 -2.06 3.35 -19.67
C ASP A 180 -3.60 3.52 -19.66
N TYR A 181 -4.19 3.21 -18.52
CA TYR A 181 -5.63 3.23 -18.35
C TYR A 181 -6.19 4.66 -18.30
N ARG A 182 -7.41 4.85 -18.79
CA ARG A 182 -8.11 6.14 -18.81
C ARG A 182 -8.42 6.63 -17.40
N MET A 183 -8.25 7.95 -17.17
CA MET A 183 -8.37 8.57 -15.85
C MET A 183 -9.18 9.87 -15.86
N PRO A 184 -9.72 10.27 -14.70
CA PRO A 184 -10.25 11.62 -14.52
C PRO A 184 -9.19 12.71 -14.83
N PRO A 185 -9.66 13.93 -15.20
CA PRO A 185 -11.06 14.36 -15.16
C PRO A 185 -11.91 13.87 -16.34
N ASP A 186 -11.29 13.44 -17.46
CA ASP A 186 -12.03 13.13 -18.68
C ASP A 186 -12.74 11.77 -18.61
N PHE A 187 -12.17 10.81 -17.88
CA PHE A 187 -12.65 9.44 -17.82
C PHE A 187 -12.74 8.94 -16.36
N PRO A 188 -13.83 9.30 -15.66
CA PRO A 188 -14.05 8.77 -14.30
C PRO A 188 -14.39 7.29 -14.31
N PHE A 189 -14.64 6.73 -13.12
CA PHE A 189 -15.10 5.34 -12.97
C PHE A 189 -16.33 5.06 -13.87
N PRO A 190 -16.35 3.90 -14.58
CA PRO A 190 -15.46 2.74 -14.42
C PRO A 190 -14.31 2.66 -15.44
N ALA A 191 -13.97 3.72 -16.18
CA ALA A 191 -13.09 3.67 -17.35
C ALA A 191 -11.75 2.96 -17.08
N ALA A 192 -11.07 3.27 -15.98
CA ALA A 192 -9.81 2.61 -15.63
C ALA A 192 -9.96 1.10 -15.38
N LEU A 193 -11.06 0.70 -14.74
CA LEU A 193 -11.36 -0.70 -14.50
C LEU A 193 -11.70 -1.44 -15.79
N ASP A 194 -12.48 -0.83 -16.66
CA ASP A 194 -12.83 -1.41 -17.96
C ASP A 194 -11.58 -1.63 -18.81
N ASP A 195 -10.63 -0.67 -18.82
CA ASP A 195 -9.36 -0.80 -19.52
C ASP A 195 -8.48 -1.93 -18.92
N ALA A 196 -8.38 -2.01 -17.61
CA ALA A 196 -7.61 -3.06 -16.93
C ALA A 196 -8.16 -4.46 -17.25
N VAL A 197 -9.48 -4.64 -17.19
CA VAL A 197 -10.14 -5.92 -17.50
C VAL A 197 -10.03 -6.26 -18.98
N ALA A 198 -10.16 -5.29 -19.89
CA ALA A 198 -9.99 -5.49 -21.32
C ALA A 198 -8.59 -6.02 -21.68
N VAL A 199 -7.53 -5.40 -21.10
CA VAL A 199 -6.15 -5.85 -21.28
C VAL A 199 -5.94 -7.24 -20.66
N TYR A 200 -6.43 -7.47 -19.46
CA TYR A 200 -6.35 -8.78 -18.82
C TYR A 200 -7.04 -9.88 -19.66
N GLY A 201 -8.25 -9.64 -20.12
CA GLY A 201 -8.99 -10.57 -21.00
C GLY A 201 -8.27 -10.84 -22.34
N ALA A 202 -7.54 -9.85 -22.87
CA ALA A 202 -6.71 -10.06 -24.05
C ALA A 202 -5.48 -10.93 -23.76
N LEU A 203 -4.84 -10.77 -22.60
CA LEU A 203 -3.71 -11.62 -22.19
C LEU A 203 -4.13 -13.08 -22.00
N LEU A 204 -5.33 -13.34 -21.50
CA LEU A 204 -5.88 -14.70 -21.35
C LEU A 204 -6.03 -15.46 -22.67
N LYS A 205 -6.06 -14.76 -23.81
CA LYS A 205 -6.13 -15.40 -25.14
C LYS A 205 -4.79 -16.00 -25.60
N THR A 206 -3.69 -15.55 -25.01
CA THR A 206 -2.32 -15.91 -25.41
C THR A 206 -1.49 -16.51 -24.29
N THR A 207 -1.93 -16.38 -23.04
CA THR A 207 -1.20 -16.80 -21.85
C THR A 207 -2.17 -17.45 -20.86
N GLU A 208 -1.81 -18.62 -20.35
CA GLU A 208 -2.61 -19.30 -19.31
C GLU A 208 -2.70 -18.42 -18.07
N ALA A 209 -3.89 -18.32 -17.47
CA ALA A 209 -4.14 -17.47 -16.30
C ALA A 209 -3.12 -17.72 -15.15
N LYS A 210 -2.75 -18.98 -14.91
CA LYS A 210 -1.74 -19.34 -13.89
C LYS A 210 -0.35 -18.78 -14.15
N LYS A 211 -0.03 -18.34 -15.40
CA LYS A 211 1.24 -17.73 -15.79
C LYS A 211 1.18 -16.19 -15.82
N ILE A 212 0.04 -15.62 -15.46
CA ILE A 212 -0.16 -14.18 -15.35
C ILE A 212 -0.13 -13.78 -13.89
N GLY A 213 0.70 -12.79 -13.54
CA GLY A 213 0.64 -12.06 -12.28
C GLY A 213 0.07 -10.67 -12.49
N ILE A 214 -0.65 -10.13 -11.50
CA ILE A 214 -1.12 -8.73 -11.56
C ILE A 214 -0.58 -7.99 -10.34
N PHE A 215 -0.04 -6.79 -10.57
CA PHE A 215 0.50 -5.97 -9.49
C PHE A 215 0.29 -4.48 -9.76
N GLY A 216 0.45 -3.72 -8.70
CA GLY A 216 0.44 -2.26 -8.73
C GLY A 216 0.35 -1.69 -7.33
N THR A 217 0.74 -0.44 -7.18
CA THR A 217 0.81 0.25 -5.89
C THR A 217 -0.27 1.32 -5.76
N SER A 218 -0.78 1.55 -4.54
CA SER A 218 -1.72 2.63 -4.24
C SER A 218 -3.06 2.46 -5.00
N ALA A 219 -3.42 3.39 -5.86
CA ALA A 219 -4.55 3.26 -6.77
C ALA A 219 -4.43 2.03 -7.67
N GLY A 220 -3.22 1.69 -8.13
CA GLY A 220 -2.94 0.48 -8.90
C GLY A 220 -3.13 -0.80 -8.10
N GLY A 221 -2.76 -0.81 -6.82
CA GLY A 221 -3.06 -1.91 -5.91
C GLY A 221 -4.56 -2.12 -5.69
N SER A 222 -5.32 -1.03 -5.58
CA SER A 222 -6.78 -1.07 -5.61
C SER A 222 -7.32 -1.65 -6.90
N LEU A 223 -6.83 -1.14 -8.03
CA LEU A 223 -7.27 -1.55 -9.36
C LEU A 223 -6.92 -3.04 -9.61
N THR A 224 -5.80 -3.54 -9.09
CA THR A 224 -5.47 -4.98 -9.07
C THR A 224 -6.59 -5.78 -8.44
N LEU A 225 -7.04 -5.41 -7.23
CA LEU A 225 -8.11 -6.12 -6.51
C LEU A 225 -9.47 -6.00 -7.20
N THR A 226 -9.82 -4.80 -7.69
CA THR A 226 -11.10 -4.58 -8.37
C THR A 226 -11.14 -5.25 -9.76
N THR A 227 -10.00 -5.39 -10.44
CA THR A 227 -9.89 -6.18 -11.68
C THR A 227 -10.26 -7.64 -11.42
N LEU A 228 -9.82 -8.23 -10.30
CA LEU A 228 -10.20 -9.60 -9.95
C LEU A 228 -11.69 -9.72 -9.59
N LEU A 229 -12.25 -8.74 -8.85
CA LEU A 229 -13.68 -8.73 -8.57
C LEU A 229 -14.50 -8.71 -9.86
N ARG A 230 -14.12 -7.85 -10.81
CA ARG A 230 -14.78 -7.75 -12.11
C ARG A 230 -14.57 -9.00 -12.96
N ALA A 231 -13.37 -9.58 -12.97
CA ALA A 231 -13.09 -10.84 -13.66
C ALA A 231 -13.95 -11.99 -13.13
N LYS A 232 -14.16 -12.09 -11.80
CA LYS A 232 -15.12 -13.06 -11.23
C LYS A 232 -16.54 -12.82 -11.73
N MET A 233 -17.01 -11.57 -11.75
CA MET A 233 -18.37 -11.24 -12.25
C MET A 233 -18.56 -11.61 -13.72
N GLU A 234 -17.48 -11.54 -14.51
CA GLU A 234 -17.46 -11.87 -15.93
C GLU A 234 -17.04 -13.33 -16.23
N ASN A 235 -16.88 -14.16 -15.16
CA ASN A 235 -16.43 -15.56 -15.25
C ASN A 235 -15.11 -15.75 -15.99
N LEU A 236 -14.20 -14.76 -15.93
CA LEU A 236 -12.84 -14.90 -16.44
C LEU A 236 -11.98 -15.71 -15.46
N PRO A 237 -11.05 -16.56 -15.95
CA PRO A 237 -10.07 -17.21 -15.09
C PRO A 237 -9.25 -16.16 -14.33
N LEU A 238 -8.98 -16.41 -13.03
CA LEU A 238 -8.16 -15.52 -12.22
C LEU A 238 -6.66 -15.77 -12.43
N PRO A 239 -5.78 -14.76 -12.24
CA PRO A 239 -4.34 -14.89 -12.42
C PRO A 239 -3.73 -15.86 -11.40
N GLY A 240 -2.47 -16.28 -11.63
CA GLY A 240 -1.76 -17.17 -10.71
C GLY A 240 -1.41 -16.54 -9.38
N ALA A 241 -1.16 -15.23 -9.33
CA ALA A 241 -0.84 -14.48 -8.11
C ALA A 241 -1.04 -12.98 -8.30
N ILE A 242 -1.17 -12.25 -7.17
CA ILE A 242 -1.27 -10.78 -7.18
C ILE A 242 -0.35 -10.14 -6.13
N ALA A 243 0.12 -8.92 -6.43
CA ALA A 243 0.92 -8.12 -5.50
C ALA A 243 0.39 -6.68 -5.39
N PRO A 244 -0.70 -6.43 -4.65
CA PRO A 244 -1.21 -5.09 -4.40
C PRO A 244 -0.40 -4.39 -3.31
N GLY A 245 0.44 -3.42 -3.70
CA GLY A 245 1.23 -2.58 -2.79
C GLY A 245 0.39 -1.44 -2.22
N THR A 246 0.41 -1.28 -0.90
CA THR A 246 -0.31 -0.22 -0.16
C THR A 246 -1.65 0.20 -0.81
N PRO A 247 -2.55 -0.77 -1.07
CA PRO A 247 -3.75 -0.53 -1.86
C PRO A 247 -4.74 0.38 -1.14
N THR A 248 -5.33 1.32 -1.84
CA THR A 248 -6.45 2.12 -1.33
C THR A 248 -7.74 1.31 -1.44
N VAL A 249 -7.99 0.39 -0.51
CA VAL A 249 -9.11 -0.56 -0.60
C VAL A 249 -10.43 -0.02 -0.09
N ASP A 250 -10.43 1.16 0.51
CA ASP A 250 -11.59 1.82 1.08
C ASP A 250 -11.52 3.32 0.80
N LEU A 251 -12.40 3.84 -0.05
CA LEU A 251 -12.44 5.26 -0.38
C LEU A 251 -13.17 6.10 0.67
N THR A 252 -13.78 5.47 1.67
CA THR A 252 -14.29 6.16 2.84
C THR A 252 -13.15 6.49 3.81
N LYS A 253 -13.34 7.43 4.72
CA LYS A 253 -12.33 7.73 5.76
C LYS A 253 -12.45 6.71 6.89
N THR A 254 -12.07 5.44 6.62
CA THR A 254 -12.19 4.31 7.57
C THR A 254 -10.86 3.58 7.73
N GLY A 255 -10.35 3.55 8.95
CA GLY A 255 -9.10 2.88 9.30
C GLY A 255 -8.29 3.70 10.30
N ASP A 256 -7.65 3.02 11.22
CA ASP A 256 -6.90 3.62 12.33
C ASP A 256 -5.73 4.49 11.83
N SER A 257 -4.96 3.99 10.86
CA SER A 257 -3.79 4.71 10.34
C SER A 257 -4.13 6.02 9.61
N LEU A 258 -5.38 6.22 9.18
CA LEU A 258 -5.83 7.50 8.63
C LEU A 258 -5.83 8.63 9.69
N PHE A 259 -5.75 8.28 10.96
CA PHE A 259 -5.65 9.20 12.09
C PHE A 259 -4.27 9.13 12.75
N THR A 260 -3.73 7.93 13.00
CA THR A 260 -2.45 7.75 13.71
C THR A 260 -1.24 8.12 12.85
N ASN A 261 -1.33 7.98 11.54
CA ASN A 261 -0.28 8.31 10.57
C ASN A 261 -0.55 9.62 9.79
N GLU A 262 -1.66 10.32 10.12
CA GLU A 262 -1.92 11.66 9.58
C GLU A 262 -0.76 12.60 9.96
N MET A 263 -0.24 13.32 8.98
CA MET A 263 0.95 14.19 9.08
C MET A 263 2.25 13.47 9.49
N VAL A 264 2.22 12.13 9.67
CA VAL A 264 3.40 11.28 9.83
C VAL A 264 3.85 10.73 8.48
N ASP A 265 2.90 10.34 7.63
CA ASP A 265 3.15 10.02 6.23
C ASP A 265 3.58 11.28 5.46
N ASN A 266 4.85 11.34 5.06
CA ASN A 266 5.39 12.53 4.37
C ASN A 266 5.12 12.54 2.85
N VAL A 267 4.48 11.50 2.32
CA VAL A 267 4.07 11.41 0.91
C VAL A 267 2.63 11.88 0.72
N LEU A 268 1.71 11.37 1.53
CA LEU A 268 0.27 11.65 1.44
C LEU A 268 -0.19 12.75 2.39
N GLY A 269 0.45 12.87 3.55
CA GLY A 269 0.10 13.84 4.60
C GLY A 269 -1.23 13.55 5.27
N THR A 270 -2.33 13.79 4.59
CA THR A 270 -3.68 13.60 5.10
C THR A 270 -4.61 13.01 4.05
N GLN A 271 -5.66 12.31 4.52
CA GLN A 271 -6.75 11.84 3.64
C GLN A 271 -7.65 12.99 3.17
N ASP A 272 -7.73 14.06 3.93
CA ASP A 272 -8.60 15.20 3.64
C ASP A 272 -8.03 16.11 2.53
N GLY A 273 -8.83 16.98 1.98
CA GLY A 273 -8.43 17.88 0.90
C GLY A 273 -8.19 17.14 -0.43
N PHE A 274 -6.98 17.19 -0.95
CA PHE A 274 -6.65 16.74 -2.30
C PHE A 274 -6.99 15.25 -2.53
N ILE A 275 -6.58 14.36 -1.63
CA ILE A 275 -6.82 12.91 -1.77
C ILE A 275 -8.32 12.60 -1.75
N ARG A 276 -9.06 13.25 -0.87
CA ARG A 276 -10.52 13.11 -0.84
C ARG A 276 -11.16 13.61 -2.13
N ALA A 277 -10.68 14.74 -2.66
CA ALA A 277 -11.17 15.30 -3.91
C ALA A 277 -10.94 14.36 -5.10
N THR A 278 -9.76 13.72 -5.20
CA THR A 278 -9.50 12.72 -6.26
C THR A 278 -10.39 11.49 -6.15
N ALA A 279 -10.66 11.04 -4.93
CA ALA A 279 -11.56 9.90 -4.71
C ALA A 279 -12.99 10.21 -5.19
N LEU A 280 -13.49 11.41 -4.90
CA LEU A 280 -14.80 11.88 -5.35
C LEU A 280 -14.85 12.11 -6.86
N LEU A 281 -13.79 12.69 -7.44
CA LEU A 281 -13.65 12.89 -8.88
C LEU A 281 -13.66 11.54 -9.63
N TYR A 282 -12.92 10.55 -9.12
CA TYR A 282 -12.91 9.20 -9.70
C TYR A 282 -14.26 8.50 -9.54
N ALA A 283 -14.88 8.56 -8.37
CA ALA A 283 -16.14 7.89 -8.09
C ALA A 283 -17.32 8.44 -8.90
N ASN A 284 -17.26 9.71 -9.35
CA ASN A 284 -18.28 10.36 -10.19
C ASN A 284 -19.70 10.18 -9.64
N GLY A 285 -19.88 10.45 -8.34
CA GLY A 285 -21.19 10.35 -7.68
C GLY A 285 -21.62 8.94 -7.27
N ARG A 286 -20.81 7.90 -7.54
CA ARG A 286 -21.07 6.53 -7.06
C ARG A 286 -20.84 6.43 -5.56
N ASP A 287 -21.54 5.48 -4.93
CA ASP A 287 -21.30 5.14 -3.53
C ASP A 287 -19.85 4.67 -3.35
N LEU A 288 -19.12 5.33 -2.45
CA LEU A 288 -17.74 4.97 -2.16
C LEU A 288 -17.56 3.56 -1.57
N LYS A 289 -18.66 2.94 -1.12
CA LYS A 289 -18.69 1.54 -0.68
C LYS A 289 -18.99 0.55 -1.81
N ASP A 290 -19.17 1.01 -3.05
CA ASP A 290 -19.27 0.10 -4.19
C ASP A 290 -18.03 -0.81 -4.22
N PRO A 291 -18.16 -2.15 -4.25
CA PRO A 291 -17.05 -3.09 -4.24
C PRO A 291 -16.03 -2.87 -5.38
N LEU A 292 -16.45 -2.33 -6.51
CA LEU A 292 -15.57 -2.03 -7.65
C LEU A 292 -14.84 -0.69 -7.50
N LEU A 293 -15.19 0.11 -6.50
CA LEU A 293 -14.45 1.31 -6.05
C LEU A 293 -13.61 1.02 -4.81
N SER A 294 -14.19 0.29 -3.87
CA SER A 294 -13.61 -0.04 -2.56
C SER A 294 -13.66 -1.57 -2.34
N PRO A 295 -12.62 -2.30 -2.81
CA PRO A 295 -12.63 -3.76 -2.82
C PRO A 295 -12.73 -4.41 -1.44
N ILE A 296 -12.55 -3.65 -0.36
CA ILE A 296 -12.79 -4.14 1.00
C ILE A 296 -14.24 -4.61 1.21
N TYR A 297 -15.19 -4.10 0.44
CA TYR A 297 -16.62 -4.48 0.51
C TYR A 297 -16.97 -5.61 -0.47
N GLY A 298 -16.03 -6.04 -1.35
CA GLY A 298 -16.26 -7.11 -2.33
C GLY A 298 -16.05 -8.53 -1.78
N ASP A 299 -16.51 -9.53 -2.50
CA ASP A 299 -16.25 -10.94 -2.20
C ASP A 299 -14.91 -11.39 -2.77
N VAL A 300 -13.95 -11.71 -1.88
CA VAL A 300 -12.58 -12.14 -2.23
C VAL A 300 -12.36 -13.66 -2.13
N HIS A 301 -13.41 -14.46 -1.91
CA HIS A 301 -13.29 -15.92 -1.96
C HIS A 301 -12.78 -16.37 -3.33
N GLY A 302 -11.86 -17.32 -3.33
CA GLY A 302 -11.25 -17.87 -4.54
C GLY A 302 -10.25 -16.93 -5.22
N PHE A 303 -9.85 -15.82 -4.59
CA PHE A 303 -8.74 -15.03 -5.08
C PHE A 303 -7.44 -15.85 -5.06
N PRO A 304 -6.49 -15.58 -5.99
CA PRO A 304 -5.20 -16.25 -6.00
C PRO A 304 -4.35 -15.81 -4.82
N PRO A 305 -3.21 -16.50 -4.56
CA PRO A 305 -2.21 -16.06 -3.61
C PRO A 305 -1.86 -14.58 -3.77
N ALA A 306 -1.75 -13.87 -2.66
CA ALA A 306 -1.56 -12.42 -2.63
C ALA A 306 -0.41 -12.02 -1.69
N ILE A 307 0.46 -11.11 -2.13
CA ILE A 307 1.41 -10.41 -1.26
C ILE A 307 1.06 -8.94 -1.21
N LEU A 308 0.76 -8.45 0.00
CA LEU A 308 0.42 -7.06 0.25
C LEU A 308 1.58 -6.35 0.94
N THR A 309 1.88 -5.13 0.52
CA THR A 309 2.98 -4.35 1.08
C THR A 309 2.47 -3.05 1.67
N SER A 310 3.07 -2.60 2.79
CA SER A 310 2.88 -1.26 3.35
C SER A 310 4.10 -0.85 4.18
N GLY A 311 4.13 0.39 4.64
CA GLY A 311 5.12 0.91 5.58
C GLY A 311 4.50 1.24 6.93
N THR A 312 5.30 1.27 7.99
CA THR A 312 4.79 1.54 9.36
C THR A 312 4.28 2.98 9.53
N ARG A 313 4.71 3.92 8.66
CA ARG A 313 4.21 5.31 8.62
C ARG A 313 3.23 5.59 7.49
N ASP A 314 2.85 4.58 6.73
CA ASP A 314 1.93 4.72 5.60
C ASP A 314 0.52 5.07 6.07
N LEU A 315 -0.05 6.13 5.50
CA LEU A 315 -1.43 6.56 5.78
C LEU A 315 -2.45 5.45 5.47
N TYR A 316 -2.16 4.59 4.47
CA TYR A 316 -3.01 3.47 4.07
C TYR A 316 -2.63 2.12 4.69
N LEU A 317 -1.82 2.11 5.76
CA LEU A 317 -1.49 0.88 6.48
C LEU A 317 -2.76 0.10 6.91
N SER A 318 -3.76 0.78 7.48
CA SER A 318 -5.02 0.12 7.85
C SER A 318 -5.78 -0.46 6.67
N ASN A 319 -5.73 0.17 5.50
CA ASN A 319 -6.31 -0.39 4.28
C ASN A 319 -5.65 -1.71 3.92
N THR A 320 -4.32 -1.75 3.94
CA THR A 320 -3.52 -2.95 3.66
C THR A 320 -3.80 -4.07 4.68
N VAL A 321 -3.77 -3.75 5.98
CA VAL A 321 -4.03 -4.72 7.06
C VAL A 321 -5.45 -5.29 6.98
N ARG A 322 -6.45 -4.42 6.78
CA ARG A 322 -7.86 -4.86 6.66
C ARG A 322 -8.06 -5.78 5.45
N MET A 323 -7.47 -5.47 4.30
CA MET A 323 -7.55 -6.32 3.11
C MET A 323 -6.82 -7.64 3.32
N HIS A 324 -5.61 -7.63 3.88
CA HIS A 324 -4.88 -8.84 4.23
C HIS A 324 -5.71 -9.76 5.14
N ARG A 325 -6.32 -9.21 6.20
CA ARG A 325 -7.18 -9.97 7.11
C ARG A 325 -8.41 -10.54 6.40
N LYS A 326 -9.01 -9.76 5.49
CA LYS A 326 -10.16 -10.19 4.70
C LYS A 326 -9.80 -11.35 3.76
N LEU A 327 -8.68 -11.26 3.05
CA LEU A 327 -8.19 -12.35 2.18
C LEU A 327 -7.96 -13.63 2.99
N ARG A 328 -7.26 -13.54 4.12
CA ARG A 328 -7.04 -14.71 4.99
C ARG A 328 -8.34 -15.31 5.54
N ALA A 329 -9.30 -14.48 5.93
CA ALA A 329 -10.60 -14.94 6.39
C ALA A 329 -11.40 -15.67 5.28
N ALA A 330 -11.15 -15.32 4.03
CA ALA A 330 -11.71 -15.99 2.85
C ALA A 330 -10.91 -17.25 2.41
N GLY A 331 -9.91 -17.68 3.20
CA GLY A 331 -9.10 -18.87 2.88
C GLY A 331 -8.01 -18.63 1.82
N VAL A 332 -7.76 -17.36 1.44
CA VAL A 332 -6.70 -17.00 0.49
C VAL A 332 -5.36 -17.00 1.19
N GLU A 333 -4.34 -17.58 0.57
CA GLU A 333 -2.96 -17.41 0.99
C GLU A 333 -2.56 -15.94 0.80
N ALA A 334 -2.34 -15.24 1.91
CA ALA A 334 -1.98 -13.83 1.89
C ALA A 334 -0.77 -13.55 2.78
N VAL A 335 0.27 -12.97 2.18
CA VAL A 335 1.49 -12.51 2.84
C VAL A 335 1.37 -11.01 3.08
N LEU A 336 1.87 -10.53 4.22
CA LEU A 336 1.97 -9.10 4.54
C LEU A 336 3.45 -8.73 4.67
N GLN A 337 3.94 -7.91 3.76
CA GLN A 337 5.29 -7.37 3.74
C GLN A 337 5.27 -5.95 4.34
N MET A 338 6.03 -5.73 5.41
CA MET A 338 6.03 -4.46 6.16
C MET A 338 7.42 -3.83 6.19
N TRP A 339 7.47 -2.52 5.90
CA TRP A 339 8.69 -1.74 5.82
C TRP A 339 8.77 -0.73 6.96
N GLU A 340 9.87 -0.81 7.74
CA GLU A 340 10.10 0.05 8.90
C GLU A 340 10.26 1.52 8.49
N GLY A 341 9.55 2.40 9.19
CA GLY A 341 9.64 3.85 9.04
C GLY A 341 9.12 4.42 7.72
N GLN A 342 8.79 3.59 6.74
CA GLN A 342 8.42 4.06 5.42
C GLN A 342 6.97 4.57 5.38
N SER A 343 6.80 5.71 4.72
CA SER A 343 5.51 6.27 4.32
C SER A 343 5.01 5.60 3.04
N HIS A 344 3.88 6.08 2.52
CA HIS A 344 3.21 5.54 1.35
C HIS A 344 4.14 5.32 0.16
N ALA A 345 4.29 4.08 -0.28
CA ALA A 345 5.04 3.65 -1.47
C ALA A 345 6.55 4.02 -1.48
N GLN A 346 7.17 4.33 -0.34
CA GLN A 346 8.59 4.71 -0.30
C GLN A 346 9.53 3.55 -0.66
N TYR A 347 9.08 2.31 -0.58
CA TYR A 347 9.80 1.12 -1.05
C TYR A 347 10.03 1.08 -2.59
N GLN A 348 9.64 2.14 -3.31
CA GLN A 348 9.91 2.33 -4.74
C GLN A 348 10.70 3.61 -5.04
N SER A 349 11.10 4.39 -4.02
CA SER A 349 11.52 5.78 -4.22
C SER A 349 12.90 5.94 -4.84
N ASP A 350 13.90 5.21 -4.38
CA ASP A 350 15.29 5.34 -4.84
C ASP A 350 15.87 3.97 -5.19
N ILE A 351 16.24 3.77 -6.46
CA ILE A 351 16.82 2.51 -6.95
C ILE A 351 18.15 2.13 -6.27
N ASN A 352 18.80 3.08 -5.61
CA ASN A 352 20.06 2.86 -4.89
C ASN A 352 19.83 2.47 -3.42
N ALA A 353 18.60 2.60 -2.90
CA ALA A 353 18.28 2.12 -1.56
C ALA A 353 18.14 0.59 -1.55
N PRO A 354 18.85 -0.12 -0.66
CA PRO A 354 18.80 -1.58 -0.60
C PRO A 354 17.37 -2.10 -0.38
N GLU A 355 16.54 -1.39 0.38
CA GLU A 355 15.14 -1.75 0.63
C GLU A 355 14.31 -1.79 -0.65
N VAL A 356 14.63 -0.97 -1.64
CA VAL A 356 13.91 -0.97 -2.93
C VAL A 356 14.20 -2.24 -3.72
N LYS A 357 15.46 -2.68 -3.72
CA LYS A 357 15.83 -3.95 -4.34
C LYS A 357 15.22 -5.14 -3.59
N GLU A 358 15.33 -5.14 -2.27
CA GLU A 358 14.78 -6.19 -1.40
C GLU A 358 13.28 -6.35 -1.60
N TYR A 359 12.53 -5.24 -1.64
CA TYR A 359 11.09 -5.24 -1.97
C TYR A 359 10.80 -5.98 -3.28
N HIS A 360 11.49 -5.60 -4.35
CA HIS A 360 11.24 -6.20 -5.66
C HIS A 360 11.69 -7.66 -5.73
N ASP A 361 12.79 -8.02 -5.07
CA ASP A 361 13.26 -9.40 -4.95
C ASP A 361 12.23 -10.29 -4.23
N GLU A 362 11.59 -9.79 -3.17
CA GLU A 362 10.56 -10.55 -2.45
C GLU A 362 9.28 -10.73 -3.29
N ILE A 363 8.83 -9.66 -3.98
CA ILE A 363 7.69 -9.77 -4.91
C ILE A 363 8.02 -10.75 -6.04
N ALA A 364 9.24 -10.68 -6.59
CA ALA A 364 9.68 -11.59 -7.64
C ALA A 364 9.70 -13.06 -7.16
N ARG A 365 10.24 -13.31 -5.95
CA ARG A 365 10.22 -14.67 -5.33
C ARG A 365 8.79 -15.17 -5.12
N PHE A 366 7.88 -14.27 -4.69
CA PHE A 366 6.47 -14.61 -4.52
C PHE A 366 5.83 -15.01 -5.86
N PHE A 367 6.05 -14.24 -6.92
CA PHE A 367 5.58 -14.63 -8.26
C PHE A 367 6.25 -15.91 -8.76
N ASP A 368 7.54 -16.11 -8.51
CA ASP A 368 8.24 -17.35 -8.88
C ASP A 368 7.65 -18.58 -8.20
N LEU A 369 7.17 -18.46 -6.97
CA LEU A 369 6.55 -19.54 -6.21
C LEU A 369 5.14 -19.89 -6.72
N HIS A 370 4.36 -18.88 -7.11
CA HIS A 370 2.93 -19.06 -7.37
C HIS A 370 2.54 -19.05 -8.85
N LEU A 371 3.37 -18.51 -9.74
CA LEU A 371 3.07 -18.58 -11.18
C LEU A 371 3.47 -19.93 -11.76
N GLY A 372 2.52 -20.55 -12.48
CA GLY A 372 2.71 -21.86 -13.11
C GLY A 372 3.90 -21.93 -14.07
N TRP A 373 4.37 -23.18 -14.27
CA TRP A 373 5.38 -23.55 -15.26
C TRP A 373 4.74 -23.84 -16.59
#